data_536fc1a2f7f1f442aad029c884455a15
#
_entry.id   536fc1a2f7f1f442aad029c884455a15
#
_cell.length_a   1.000
_cell.length_b   1.000
_cell.length_c   1.000
_cell.angle_alpha   90.00
_cell.angle_beta   90.00
_cell.angle_gamma   90.00
#
_symmetry.space_group_name_H-M   'P 1'
#
loop_
_entity.id
_entity.type
_entity.pdbx_description
1 polymer ?
#
loop_
_entity_poly.entity_id
_entity_poly.type
_entity_poly.pdbx_seq_one_letter_code
_entity_poly.pdbx_strand_id
1 'polypeptide(L)'
;GIISADQDYYNKAFKQFSKVKSLQNKHSQFNTEFLRTLVFLDKFNEAFSFSQEVWNEEELFFEADLLLGLKYFMERDHINAEKHFKRLNEISYYNPFFRDFIGNVLMAWNEASINNEEESFKYLEKIPKPYDRIIKIQSSFIQCYFNDDKTLLAFQQLLQDKEYNFSRYNFFLINYLLYENKNYEAKNIIKYARGEYSSNLLLKETEFFLLNKKMNKIKSFFNCKKNEDSLAEFFYILANLYSSEKDYKLSNFYLKISLFLNKKF
;
A
#
# COMPACT_ATOMS: atom_id res chain seq x y z
N GLY A 1 20.01 -1.93 16.09
CA GLY A 1 21.33 -2.31 15.52
C GLY A 1 21.31 -2.37 14.01
N ILE A 2 20.53 -3.25 13.39
CA ILE A 2 20.50 -3.41 11.92
C ILE A 2 19.91 -2.17 11.24
N ILE A 3 18.79 -1.63 11.72
CA ILE A 3 18.14 -0.43 11.15
C ILE A 3 19.05 0.80 11.19
N SER A 4 19.86 0.98 12.22
CA SER A 4 20.79 2.12 12.30
C SER A 4 21.98 1.98 11.36
N ALA A 5 22.48 0.76 11.15
CA ALA A 5 23.55 0.50 10.18
C ALA A 5 23.10 0.76 8.74
N ASP A 6 21.87 0.34 8.40
CA ASP A 6 21.27 0.62 7.09
C ASP A 6 21.05 2.11 6.87
N GLN A 7 20.58 2.84 7.89
CA GLN A 7 20.37 4.28 7.80
C GLN A 7 21.69 5.05 7.58
N ASP A 8 22.78 4.65 8.24
CA ASP A 8 24.11 5.21 8.00
C ASP A 8 24.63 4.91 6.59
N TYR A 9 24.38 3.72 6.07
CA TYR A 9 24.69 3.35 4.68
C TYR A 9 23.95 4.27 3.69
N TYR A 10 22.63 4.43 3.83
CA TYR A 10 21.85 5.28 2.93
C TYR A 10 22.19 6.77 3.08
N ASN A 11 22.53 7.26 4.27
CA ASN A 11 23.03 8.62 4.45
C ASN A 11 24.36 8.85 3.72
N LYS A 12 25.27 7.88 3.73
CA LYS A 12 26.51 7.92 2.96
C LYS A 12 26.24 7.86 1.46
N ALA A 13 25.35 6.95 1.03
CA ALA A 13 24.93 6.83 -0.36
C ALA A 13 24.32 8.16 -0.87
N PHE A 14 23.41 8.76 -0.12
CA PHE A 14 22.82 10.07 -0.45
C PHE A 14 23.87 11.15 -0.66
N LYS A 15 24.87 11.26 0.25
CA LYS A 15 25.97 12.23 0.11
C LYS A 15 26.80 12.00 -1.15
N GLN A 16 27.01 10.74 -1.55
CA GLN A 16 27.77 10.42 -2.78
C GLN A 16 26.92 10.72 -4.03
N PHE A 17 25.67 10.28 -4.05
CA PHE A 17 24.76 10.55 -5.16
C PHE A 17 24.56 12.04 -5.41
N SER A 18 24.43 12.84 -4.33
CA SER A 18 24.29 14.30 -4.45
C SER A 18 25.50 14.98 -5.10
N LYS A 19 26.72 14.41 -4.91
CA LYS A 19 27.94 14.94 -5.56
C LYS A 19 28.00 14.64 -7.06
N VAL A 20 27.34 13.58 -7.51
CA VAL A 20 27.38 13.11 -8.89
C VAL A 20 26.01 13.26 -9.59
N LYS A 21 25.19 14.22 -9.13
CA LYS A 21 23.86 14.49 -9.69
C LYS A 21 23.88 14.75 -11.20
N SER A 22 25.02 15.17 -11.75
CA SER A 22 25.22 15.30 -13.20
C SER A 22 25.09 13.99 -13.99
N LEU A 23 25.04 12.84 -13.33
CA LEU A 23 24.81 11.54 -13.95
C LEU A 23 23.32 11.24 -14.23
N GLN A 24 22.39 12.05 -13.70
CA GLN A 24 20.93 11.82 -13.83
C GLN A 24 20.47 11.62 -15.29
N ASN A 25 21.10 12.30 -16.25
CA ASN A 25 20.77 12.19 -17.67
C ASN A 25 21.63 11.17 -18.44
N LYS A 26 22.46 10.38 -17.73
CA LYS A 26 23.41 9.48 -18.36
C LYS A 26 23.25 8.01 -17.95
N HIS A 27 22.62 7.76 -16.82
CA HIS A 27 22.53 6.42 -16.25
C HIS A 27 21.20 6.18 -15.55
N SER A 28 20.31 5.40 -16.15
CA SER A 28 19.01 5.03 -15.57
C SER A 28 19.14 4.34 -14.19
N GLN A 29 20.16 3.49 -14.02
CA GLN A 29 20.45 2.84 -12.75
C GLN A 29 20.78 3.85 -11.63
N PHE A 30 21.47 4.96 -11.96
CA PHE A 30 21.71 6.04 -10.99
C PHE A 30 20.39 6.62 -10.49
N ASN A 31 19.46 6.91 -11.39
CA ASN A 31 18.15 7.50 -11.06
C ASN A 31 17.35 6.56 -10.15
N THR A 32 17.32 5.26 -10.48
CA THR A 32 16.64 4.25 -9.65
C THR A 32 17.21 4.19 -8.23
N GLU A 33 18.52 4.04 -8.09
CA GLU A 33 19.16 3.92 -6.76
C GLU A 33 19.06 5.23 -5.97
N PHE A 34 19.10 6.38 -6.63
CA PHE A 34 18.94 7.66 -5.95
C PHE A 34 17.51 7.87 -5.46
N LEU A 35 16.49 7.59 -6.27
CA LEU A 35 15.09 7.64 -5.84
C LEU A 35 14.80 6.70 -4.67
N ARG A 36 15.27 5.45 -4.76
CA ARG A 36 15.11 4.48 -3.66
C ARG A 36 15.81 4.96 -2.38
N THR A 37 16.99 5.59 -2.50
CA THR A 37 17.72 6.18 -1.36
C THR A 37 16.93 7.32 -0.73
N LEU A 38 16.34 8.21 -1.52
CA LEU A 38 15.50 9.31 -1.02
C LEU A 38 14.27 8.77 -0.26
N VAL A 39 13.58 7.78 -0.82
CA VAL A 39 12.43 7.13 -0.18
C VAL A 39 12.85 6.42 1.11
N PHE A 40 13.96 5.71 1.12
CA PHE A 40 14.48 5.04 2.31
C PHE A 40 14.76 6.04 3.46
N LEU A 41 15.26 7.22 3.13
CA LEU A 41 15.55 8.29 4.08
C LEU A 41 14.32 9.15 4.45
N ASP A 42 13.12 8.74 4.04
CA ASP A 42 11.86 9.48 4.24
C ASP A 42 11.86 10.88 3.59
N LYS A 43 12.72 11.11 2.58
CA LYS A 43 12.86 12.37 1.82
C LYS A 43 11.90 12.42 0.64
N PHE A 44 10.60 12.26 0.91
CA PHE A 44 9.59 12.14 -0.15
C PHE A 44 9.46 13.41 -1.01
N ASN A 45 9.57 14.61 -0.42
CA ASN A 45 9.52 15.85 -1.20
C ASN A 45 10.66 15.92 -2.22
N GLU A 46 11.87 15.56 -1.79
CA GLU A 46 13.04 15.50 -2.68
C GLU A 46 12.89 14.38 -3.71
N ALA A 47 12.29 13.23 -3.34
CA ALA A 47 12.01 12.14 -4.26
C ALA A 47 11.01 12.56 -5.34
N PHE A 48 9.94 13.26 -4.99
CA PHE A 48 8.97 13.80 -5.94
C PHE A 48 9.60 14.82 -6.89
N SER A 49 10.38 15.76 -6.35
CA SER A 49 11.08 16.76 -7.16
C SER A 49 12.07 16.11 -8.14
N PHE A 50 12.86 15.15 -7.65
CA PHE A 50 13.81 14.44 -8.51
C PHE A 50 13.07 13.55 -9.54
N SER A 51 11.96 12.93 -9.18
CA SER A 51 11.13 12.19 -10.15
C SER A 51 10.66 13.10 -11.29
N GLN A 52 10.24 14.35 -10.99
CA GLN A 52 9.86 15.33 -12.03
C GLN A 52 11.04 15.75 -12.90
N GLU A 53 12.24 15.89 -12.34
CA GLU A 53 13.45 16.25 -13.09
C GLU A 53 13.89 15.16 -14.09
N VAL A 54 13.72 13.88 -13.74
CA VAL A 54 14.20 12.75 -14.54
C VAL A 54 13.11 12.06 -15.35
N TRP A 55 11.86 12.39 -15.11
CA TRP A 55 10.74 11.80 -15.84
C TRP A 55 10.73 12.29 -17.30
N ASN A 56 10.55 11.32 -18.19
CA ASN A 56 10.43 11.56 -19.63
C ASN A 56 9.21 10.80 -20.16
N GLU A 57 8.42 11.43 -21.00
CA GLU A 57 7.23 10.80 -21.58
C GLU A 57 7.57 9.64 -22.52
N GLU A 58 8.72 9.70 -23.18
CA GLU A 58 9.18 8.68 -24.13
C GLU A 58 9.85 7.49 -23.44
N GLU A 59 10.27 7.64 -22.19
CA GLU A 59 10.96 6.59 -21.42
C GLU A 59 10.12 6.11 -20.24
N LEU A 60 9.98 4.80 -20.11
CA LEU A 60 9.29 4.20 -18.98
C LEU A 60 10.24 4.09 -17.78
N PHE A 61 9.86 4.71 -16.66
CA PHE A 61 10.65 4.67 -15.43
C PHE A 61 9.77 4.40 -14.22
N PHE A 62 9.77 3.16 -13.74
CA PHE A 62 8.84 2.66 -12.74
C PHE A 62 8.80 3.50 -11.46
N GLU A 63 9.97 3.78 -10.84
CA GLU A 63 10.03 4.51 -9.58
C GLU A 63 9.54 5.95 -9.74
N ALA A 64 9.85 6.60 -10.86
CA ALA A 64 9.38 7.96 -11.13
C ALA A 64 7.88 8.00 -11.38
N ASP A 65 7.35 7.10 -12.22
CA ASP A 65 5.90 7.02 -12.49
C ASP A 65 5.12 6.65 -11.22
N LEU A 66 5.62 5.73 -10.40
CA LEU A 66 4.98 5.38 -9.13
C LEU A 66 4.92 6.58 -8.17
N LEU A 67 6.04 7.26 -7.97
CA LEU A 67 6.13 8.38 -7.03
C LEU A 67 5.32 9.59 -7.51
N LEU A 68 5.37 9.92 -8.80
CA LEU A 68 4.58 11.01 -9.37
C LEU A 68 3.09 10.70 -9.35
N GLY A 69 2.70 9.49 -9.71
CA GLY A 69 1.31 9.06 -9.61
C GLY A 69 0.77 9.17 -8.19
N LEU A 70 1.52 8.71 -7.18
CA LEU A 70 1.14 8.84 -5.77
C LEU A 70 1.10 10.31 -5.32
N LYS A 71 2.05 11.15 -5.74
CA LYS A 71 2.04 12.59 -5.45
C LYS A 71 0.75 13.23 -5.94
N TYR A 72 0.44 13.07 -7.24
CA TYR A 72 -0.77 13.65 -7.84
C TYR A 72 -2.05 13.09 -7.22
N PHE A 73 -2.09 11.79 -6.92
CA PHE A 73 -3.21 11.17 -6.23
C PHE A 73 -3.47 11.82 -4.84
N MET A 74 -2.44 12.07 -4.07
CA MET A 74 -2.54 12.74 -2.76
C MET A 74 -2.93 14.21 -2.89
N GLU A 75 -2.52 14.88 -3.96
CA GLU A 75 -2.90 16.26 -4.31
C GLU A 75 -4.30 16.35 -4.92
N ARG A 76 -4.99 15.21 -5.10
CA ARG A 76 -6.33 15.10 -5.75
C ARG A 76 -6.32 15.51 -7.24
N ASP A 77 -5.17 15.49 -7.87
CA ASP A 77 -5.01 15.63 -9.32
C ASP A 77 -5.11 14.25 -9.98
N HIS A 78 -6.35 13.76 -10.07
CA HIS A 78 -6.66 12.41 -10.51
C HIS A 78 -6.31 12.17 -11.99
N ILE A 79 -6.28 13.22 -12.81
CA ILE A 79 -5.92 13.13 -14.23
C ILE A 79 -4.43 12.84 -14.39
N ASN A 80 -3.58 13.58 -13.69
CA ASN A 80 -2.15 13.33 -13.73
C ASN A 80 -1.78 12.03 -12.99
N ALA A 81 -2.47 11.68 -11.90
CA ALA A 81 -2.31 10.39 -11.24
C ALA A 81 -2.60 9.23 -12.19
N GLU A 82 -3.72 9.29 -12.93
CA GLU A 82 -4.12 8.30 -13.94
C GLU A 82 -3.05 8.12 -15.02
N LYS A 83 -2.52 9.24 -15.57
CA LYS A 83 -1.45 9.21 -16.58
C LYS A 83 -0.28 8.35 -16.11
N HIS A 84 0.21 8.59 -14.90
CA HIS A 84 1.35 7.85 -14.34
C HIS A 84 1.00 6.41 -13.98
N PHE A 85 -0.18 6.15 -13.40
CA PHE A 85 -0.59 4.79 -13.02
C PHE A 85 -0.81 3.88 -14.25
N LYS A 86 -1.32 4.41 -15.36
CA LYS A 86 -1.42 3.66 -16.63
C LYS A 86 -0.05 3.23 -17.15
N ARG A 87 0.94 4.12 -17.08
CA ARG A 87 2.31 3.81 -17.51
C ARG A 87 2.96 2.69 -16.69
N LEU A 88 2.57 2.50 -15.43
CA LEU A 88 3.06 1.37 -14.62
C LEU A 88 2.67 0.01 -15.23
N ASN A 89 1.52 -0.10 -15.86
CA ASN A 89 1.12 -1.34 -16.54
C ASN A 89 1.95 -1.60 -17.81
N GLU A 90 2.40 -0.56 -18.50
CA GLU A 90 3.29 -0.67 -19.66
C GLU A 90 4.69 -1.11 -19.23
N ILE A 91 5.21 -0.57 -18.12
CA ILE A 91 6.52 -0.94 -17.57
C ILE A 91 6.51 -2.39 -17.10
N SER A 92 5.43 -2.84 -16.47
CA SER A 92 5.29 -4.21 -15.99
C SER A 92 5.23 -5.24 -17.12
N TYR A 93 5.06 -4.80 -18.37
CA TYR A 93 5.22 -5.68 -19.54
C TYR A 93 6.63 -6.31 -19.60
N TYR A 94 7.67 -5.59 -19.16
CA TYR A 94 9.04 -6.11 -19.09
C TYR A 94 9.30 -7.00 -17.87
N ASN A 95 8.44 -6.93 -16.84
CA ASN A 95 8.46 -7.80 -15.69
C ASN A 95 7.13 -8.57 -15.59
N PRO A 96 7.06 -9.83 -16.09
CA PRO A 96 5.82 -10.58 -16.16
C PRO A 96 5.12 -10.77 -14.81
N PHE A 97 5.84 -10.63 -13.68
CA PHE A 97 5.26 -10.71 -12.34
C PHE A 97 4.40 -9.50 -11.96
N PHE A 98 4.52 -8.35 -12.64
CA PHE A 98 3.80 -7.13 -12.29
C PHE A 98 2.91 -6.58 -13.40
N ARG A 99 2.87 -7.29 -14.52
CA ARG A 99 1.99 -6.90 -15.62
C ARG A 99 0.56 -6.81 -15.13
N ASP A 100 -0.08 -5.68 -15.39
CA ASP A 100 -1.48 -5.41 -15.06
C ASP A 100 -1.84 -5.58 -13.58
N PHE A 101 -0.86 -5.44 -12.66
CA PHE A 101 -1.07 -5.64 -11.24
C PHE A 101 -1.02 -4.31 -10.46
N ILE A 102 0.18 -3.74 -10.24
CA ILE A 102 0.33 -2.54 -9.39
C ILE A 102 -0.44 -1.36 -9.98
N GLY A 103 -0.30 -1.12 -11.29
CA GLY A 103 -0.99 -0.05 -11.97
C GLY A 103 -2.51 -0.18 -11.86
N ASN A 104 -3.07 -1.39 -12.03
CA ASN A 104 -4.52 -1.60 -11.92
C ASN A 104 -5.05 -1.43 -10.50
N VAL A 105 -4.30 -1.82 -9.44
CA VAL A 105 -4.71 -1.50 -8.06
C VAL A 105 -4.75 0.01 -7.85
N LEU A 106 -3.72 0.73 -8.30
CA LEU A 106 -3.65 2.20 -8.15
C LEU A 106 -4.74 2.91 -8.96
N MET A 107 -5.03 2.42 -10.17
CA MET A 107 -6.15 2.90 -11.00
C MET A 107 -7.49 2.66 -10.32
N ALA A 108 -7.71 1.48 -9.72
CA ALA A 108 -8.93 1.18 -8.99
C ALA A 108 -9.16 2.19 -7.86
N TRP A 109 -8.11 2.56 -7.11
CA TRP A 109 -8.20 3.57 -6.06
C TRP A 109 -8.32 5.00 -6.60
N ASN A 110 -7.75 5.29 -7.76
CA ASN A 110 -7.94 6.58 -8.42
C ASN A 110 -9.40 6.78 -8.82
N GLU A 111 -10.03 5.76 -9.42
CA GLU A 111 -11.45 5.76 -9.77
C GLU A 111 -12.35 5.84 -8.52
N ALA A 112 -12.03 5.07 -7.46
CA ALA A 112 -12.74 5.17 -6.19
C ALA A 112 -12.71 6.59 -5.62
N SER A 113 -11.57 7.28 -5.73
CA SER A 113 -11.36 8.63 -5.21
C SER A 113 -12.20 9.71 -5.91
N ILE A 114 -12.60 9.47 -7.16
CA ILE A 114 -13.54 10.32 -7.92
C ILE A 114 -14.97 9.81 -7.88
N ASN A 115 -15.26 8.91 -6.94
CA ASN A 115 -16.58 8.32 -6.71
C ASN A 115 -17.12 7.47 -7.86
N ASN A 116 -16.22 6.82 -8.62
CA ASN A 116 -16.54 5.94 -9.73
C ASN A 116 -16.36 4.47 -9.32
N GLU A 117 -17.35 3.95 -8.56
CA GLU A 117 -17.30 2.60 -7.99
C GLU A 117 -17.20 1.51 -9.06
N GLU A 118 -17.99 1.60 -10.11
CA GLU A 118 -18.03 0.60 -11.18
C GLU A 118 -16.67 0.44 -11.88
N GLU A 119 -16.04 1.54 -12.30
CA GLU A 119 -14.72 1.50 -12.92
C GLU A 119 -13.63 1.04 -11.94
N SER A 120 -13.76 1.38 -10.67
CA SER A 120 -12.85 0.89 -9.63
C SER A 120 -12.81 -0.65 -9.60
N PHE A 121 -13.97 -1.32 -9.62
CA PHE A 121 -14.02 -2.79 -9.68
C PHE A 121 -13.55 -3.34 -11.03
N LYS A 122 -13.85 -2.69 -12.15
CA LYS A 122 -13.35 -3.11 -13.47
C LYS A 122 -11.82 -3.10 -13.56
N TYR A 123 -11.14 -2.16 -12.87
CA TYR A 123 -9.68 -2.20 -12.78
C TYR A 123 -9.19 -3.38 -11.94
N LEU A 124 -9.86 -3.73 -10.85
CA LEU A 124 -9.49 -4.93 -10.07
C LEU A 124 -9.67 -6.22 -10.88
N GLU A 125 -10.69 -6.30 -11.73
CA GLU A 125 -10.94 -7.47 -12.60
C GLU A 125 -9.86 -7.68 -13.67
N LYS A 126 -9.12 -6.61 -14.04
CA LYS A 126 -7.98 -6.70 -14.97
C LYS A 126 -6.73 -7.32 -14.33
N ILE A 127 -6.70 -7.44 -13.00
CA ILE A 127 -5.55 -8.00 -12.28
C ILE A 127 -5.46 -9.52 -12.54
N PRO A 128 -4.27 -10.05 -12.88
CA PRO A 128 -4.11 -11.46 -13.17
C PRO A 128 -4.45 -12.38 -11.99
N LYS A 129 -5.02 -13.55 -12.30
CA LYS A 129 -5.45 -14.55 -11.29
C LYS A 129 -4.43 -14.92 -10.22
N PRO A 130 -3.09 -15.00 -10.47
CA PRO A 130 -2.13 -15.27 -9.41
C PRO A 130 -2.19 -14.27 -8.24
N TYR A 131 -2.82 -13.11 -8.42
CA TYR A 131 -3.00 -12.09 -7.41
C TYR A 131 -4.43 -12.05 -6.83
N ASP A 132 -5.23 -13.11 -6.99
CA ASP A 132 -6.60 -13.22 -6.48
C ASP A 132 -6.72 -12.82 -5.00
N ARG A 133 -5.74 -13.19 -4.18
CA ARG A 133 -5.64 -12.75 -2.79
C ARG A 133 -5.71 -11.22 -2.65
N ILE A 134 -5.01 -10.50 -3.51
CA ILE A 134 -4.97 -9.02 -3.48
C ILE A 134 -6.30 -8.46 -3.96
N ILE A 135 -6.88 -9.04 -5.01
CA ILE A 135 -8.19 -8.64 -5.53
C ILE A 135 -9.24 -8.73 -4.42
N LYS A 136 -9.31 -9.84 -3.69
CA LYS A 136 -10.24 -10.05 -2.57
C LYS A 136 -10.07 -8.99 -1.47
N ILE A 137 -8.81 -8.68 -1.11
CA ILE A 137 -8.51 -7.66 -0.10
C ILE A 137 -8.95 -6.27 -0.57
N GLN A 138 -8.53 -5.88 -1.78
CA GLN A 138 -8.82 -4.54 -2.30
C GLN A 138 -10.32 -4.36 -2.56
N SER A 139 -11.02 -5.39 -3.04
CA SER A 139 -12.48 -5.37 -3.19
C SER A 139 -13.19 -5.12 -1.85
N SER A 140 -12.77 -5.79 -0.78
CA SER A 140 -13.34 -5.58 0.55
C SER A 140 -13.13 -4.15 1.06
N PHE A 141 -11.97 -3.56 0.76
CA PHE A 141 -11.66 -2.18 1.14
C PHE A 141 -12.43 -1.15 0.29
N ILE A 142 -12.58 -1.39 -1.02
CA ILE A 142 -13.36 -0.52 -1.90
C ILE A 142 -14.84 -0.54 -1.51
N GLN A 143 -15.42 -1.71 -1.21
CA GLN A 143 -16.79 -1.79 -0.68
C GLN A 143 -16.92 -1.01 0.64
N CYS A 144 -15.95 -1.13 1.54
CA CYS A 144 -15.92 -0.34 2.77
C CYS A 144 -15.80 1.17 2.49
N TYR A 145 -15.00 1.55 1.50
CA TYR A 145 -14.84 2.95 1.09
C TYR A 145 -16.16 3.55 0.61
N PHE A 146 -16.91 2.83 -0.20
CA PHE A 146 -18.23 3.27 -0.69
C PHE A 146 -19.35 3.08 0.34
N ASN A 147 -19.10 2.42 1.45
CA ASN A 147 -20.12 2.05 2.45
C ASN A 147 -21.20 1.12 1.87
N ASP A 148 -20.76 0.19 1.04
CA ASP A 148 -21.62 -0.84 0.44
C ASP A 148 -22.19 -1.75 1.55
N ASP A 149 -23.46 -2.08 1.46
CA ASP A 149 -24.14 -3.04 2.37
C ASP A 149 -23.48 -4.42 2.37
N LYS A 150 -22.74 -4.76 1.31
CA LYS A 150 -21.97 -5.99 1.17
C LYS A 150 -20.63 -5.98 1.92
N THR A 151 -20.20 -4.85 2.47
CA THR A 151 -18.87 -4.72 3.15
C THR A 151 -18.67 -5.79 4.21
N LEU A 152 -19.65 -6.00 5.09
CA LEU A 152 -19.56 -7.02 6.14
C LEU A 152 -19.41 -8.41 5.55
N LEU A 153 -20.20 -8.74 4.53
CA LEU A 153 -20.17 -10.03 3.84
C LEU A 153 -18.81 -10.26 3.17
N ALA A 154 -18.26 -9.24 2.50
CA ALA A 154 -16.96 -9.33 1.85
C ALA A 154 -15.83 -9.63 2.84
N PHE A 155 -15.78 -8.94 3.98
CA PHE A 155 -14.81 -9.27 5.04
C PHE A 155 -15.01 -10.68 5.60
N GLN A 156 -16.26 -11.12 5.78
CA GLN A 156 -16.55 -12.47 6.27
C GLN A 156 -16.10 -13.53 5.25
N GLN A 157 -16.38 -13.35 3.98
CA GLN A 157 -15.93 -14.25 2.91
C GLN A 157 -14.39 -14.30 2.83
N LEU A 158 -13.72 -13.14 2.93
CA LEU A 158 -12.27 -13.05 2.98
C LEU A 158 -11.69 -13.88 4.15
N LEU A 159 -12.28 -13.80 5.33
CA LEU A 159 -11.82 -14.51 6.53
C LEU A 159 -12.16 -16.00 6.52
N GLN A 160 -13.18 -16.42 5.78
CA GLN A 160 -13.56 -17.84 5.62
C GLN A 160 -12.73 -18.57 4.54
N ASP A 161 -12.04 -17.83 3.70
CA ASP A 161 -11.14 -18.40 2.70
C ASP A 161 -9.97 -19.12 3.39
N LYS A 162 -9.84 -20.43 3.11
CA LYS A 162 -8.81 -21.30 3.71
C LYS A 162 -7.57 -21.46 2.84
N GLU A 163 -7.60 -20.93 1.62
CA GLU A 163 -6.48 -21.00 0.71
C GLU A 163 -5.32 -20.11 1.17
N TYR A 164 -5.66 -18.98 1.79
CA TYR A 164 -4.69 -18.00 2.26
C TYR A 164 -4.86 -17.65 3.74
N ASN A 165 -3.78 -17.21 4.38
CA ASN A 165 -3.85 -16.69 5.74
C ASN A 165 -4.31 -15.23 5.74
N PHE A 166 -5.59 -15.01 6.04
CA PHE A 166 -6.21 -13.70 6.18
C PHE A 166 -6.38 -13.25 7.64
N SER A 167 -5.68 -13.86 8.60
CA SER A 167 -5.82 -13.55 10.05
C SER A 167 -5.68 -12.05 10.38
N ARG A 168 -4.80 -11.33 9.66
CA ARG A 168 -4.62 -9.87 9.78
C ARG A 168 -5.92 -9.11 9.50
N TYR A 169 -6.78 -9.60 8.60
CA TYR A 169 -7.99 -8.90 8.18
C TYR A 169 -9.13 -8.96 9.20
N ASN A 170 -9.01 -9.79 10.27
CA ASN A 170 -9.85 -9.65 11.46
C ASN A 170 -9.72 -8.25 12.08
N PHE A 171 -8.52 -7.65 12.10
CA PHE A 171 -8.33 -6.29 12.57
C PHE A 171 -9.15 -5.28 11.75
N PHE A 172 -9.13 -5.38 10.41
CA PHE A 172 -9.86 -4.46 9.54
C PHE A 172 -11.39 -4.64 9.67
N LEU A 173 -11.87 -5.87 9.80
CA LEU A 173 -13.29 -6.13 10.10
C LEU A 173 -13.69 -5.53 11.46
N ILE A 174 -12.87 -5.71 12.49
CA ILE A 174 -13.14 -5.11 13.82
C ILE A 174 -13.16 -3.59 13.72
N ASN A 175 -12.21 -3.01 13.01
CA ASN A 175 -12.14 -1.56 12.78
C ASN A 175 -13.42 -1.05 12.09
N TYR A 176 -13.87 -1.71 11.02
CA TYR A 176 -15.13 -1.41 10.34
C TYR A 176 -16.33 -1.50 11.29
N LEU A 177 -16.47 -2.60 12.05
CA LEU A 177 -17.56 -2.78 12.99
C LEU A 177 -17.59 -1.69 14.08
N LEU A 178 -16.43 -1.24 14.54
CA LEU A 178 -16.33 -0.12 15.48
C LEU A 178 -16.80 1.21 14.88
N TYR A 179 -16.50 1.48 13.59
CA TYR A 179 -17.02 2.67 12.90
C TYR A 179 -18.54 2.60 12.75
N GLU A 180 -19.10 1.41 12.52
CA GLU A 180 -20.55 1.14 12.49
C GLU A 180 -21.21 1.08 13.87
N ASN A 181 -20.46 1.37 14.95
CA ASN A 181 -20.91 1.27 16.35
C ASN A 181 -21.37 -0.15 16.79
N LYS A 182 -20.98 -1.18 16.03
CA LYS A 182 -21.26 -2.59 16.30
C LYS A 182 -20.23 -3.18 17.29
N ASN A 183 -20.17 -2.58 18.50
CA ASN A 183 -19.12 -2.91 19.49
C ASN A 183 -19.22 -4.34 20.02
N TYR A 184 -20.43 -4.92 20.08
CA TYR A 184 -20.61 -6.29 20.54
C TYR A 184 -20.05 -7.29 19.52
N GLU A 185 -20.37 -7.11 18.25
CA GLU A 185 -19.88 -7.93 17.16
C GLU A 185 -18.33 -7.85 17.07
N ALA A 186 -17.76 -6.65 17.18
CA ALA A 186 -16.30 -6.47 17.20
C ALA A 186 -15.63 -7.29 18.33
N LYS A 187 -16.23 -7.33 19.52
CA LYS A 187 -15.75 -8.16 20.65
C LYS A 187 -15.86 -9.66 20.39
N ASN A 188 -16.90 -10.10 19.69
CA ASN A 188 -17.06 -11.52 19.36
C ASN A 188 -16.01 -11.93 18.31
N ILE A 189 -15.77 -11.07 17.29
CA ILE A 189 -14.73 -11.35 16.29
C ILE A 189 -13.35 -11.46 16.93
N ILE A 190 -12.97 -10.52 17.80
CA ILE A 190 -11.63 -10.60 18.42
C ILE A 190 -11.47 -11.82 19.30
N LYS A 191 -12.50 -12.21 20.07
CA LYS A 191 -12.47 -13.41 20.91
C LYS A 191 -12.24 -14.67 20.08
N TYR A 192 -12.96 -14.81 18.96
CA TYR A 192 -12.78 -15.92 18.02
C TYR A 192 -11.37 -15.90 17.40
N ALA A 193 -10.99 -14.76 16.82
CA ALA A 193 -9.71 -14.60 16.14
C ALA A 193 -8.50 -14.84 17.08
N ARG A 194 -8.60 -14.49 18.36
CA ARG A 194 -7.55 -14.77 19.36
C ARG A 194 -7.46 -16.25 19.72
N GLY A 195 -8.58 -16.98 19.68
CA GLY A 195 -8.58 -18.43 19.82
C GLY A 195 -7.82 -19.13 18.70
N GLU A 196 -8.06 -18.71 17.45
CA GLU A 196 -7.45 -19.29 16.24
C GLU A 196 -6.00 -18.81 16.00
N TYR A 197 -5.71 -17.53 16.27
CA TYR A 197 -4.45 -16.86 15.91
C TYR A 197 -3.76 -16.23 17.13
N SER A 198 -3.49 -17.04 18.15
CA SER A 198 -2.97 -16.59 19.45
C SER A 198 -1.63 -15.83 19.38
N SER A 199 -0.77 -16.13 18.38
CA SER A 199 0.53 -15.50 18.17
C SER A 199 0.47 -14.19 17.38
N ASN A 200 -0.68 -13.82 16.78
CA ASN A 200 -0.80 -12.60 15.97
C ASN A 200 -0.77 -11.35 16.87
N LEU A 201 0.31 -10.58 16.77
CA LEU A 201 0.57 -9.41 17.61
C LEU A 201 -0.46 -8.30 17.40
N LEU A 202 -0.89 -8.05 16.16
CA LEU A 202 -1.89 -7.03 15.84
C LEU A 202 -3.23 -7.36 16.53
N LEU A 203 -3.65 -8.62 16.48
CA LEU A 203 -4.87 -9.07 17.16
C LEU A 203 -4.74 -9.01 18.67
N LYS A 204 -3.56 -9.32 19.22
CA LYS A 204 -3.28 -9.20 20.65
C LYS A 204 -3.41 -7.75 21.13
N GLU A 205 -2.86 -6.82 20.39
CA GLU A 205 -2.96 -5.39 20.68
C GLU A 205 -4.41 -4.87 20.52
N THR A 206 -5.09 -5.33 19.48
CA THR A 206 -6.52 -5.01 19.26
C THR A 206 -7.39 -5.46 20.42
N GLU A 207 -7.21 -6.69 20.91
CA GLU A 207 -7.90 -7.22 22.09
C GLU A 207 -7.63 -6.36 23.33
N PHE A 208 -6.36 -6.01 23.57
CA PHE A 208 -5.98 -5.14 24.69
C PHE A 208 -6.70 -3.79 24.63
N PHE A 209 -6.78 -3.15 23.46
CA PHE A 209 -7.51 -1.87 23.33
C PHE A 209 -9.02 -2.03 23.54
N LEU A 210 -9.63 -3.11 23.06
CA LEU A 210 -11.06 -3.38 23.26
C LEU A 210 -11.41 -3.62 24.73
N LEU A 211 -10.60 -4.42 25.43
CA LEU A 211 -10.79 -4.72 26.86
C LEU A 211 -10.64 -3.46 27.72
N ASN A 212 -9.71 -2.59 27.36
CA ASN A 212 -9.46 -1.32 28.07
C ASN A 212 -10.35 -0.16 27.58
N LYS A 213 -11.39 -0.41 26.79
CA LYS A 213 -12.31 0.58 26.23
C LYS A 213 -11.62 1.70 25.41
N LYS A 214 -10.48 1.39 24.79
CA LYS A 214 -9.67 2.32 23.98
C LYS A 214 -9.98 2.18 22.49
N MET A 215 -11.27 2.07 22.09
CA MET A 215 -11.69 1.85 20.71
C MET A 215 -11.18 2.94 19.75
N ASN A 216 -11.04 4.18 20.22
CA ASN A 216 -10.48 5.27 19.42
C ASN A 216 -9.03 5.01 18.97
N LYS A 217 -8.26 4.21 19.72
CA LYS A 217 -6.93 3.78 19.28
C LYS A 217 -7.04 2.89 18.05
N ILE A 218 -7.93 1.88 18.07
CA ILE A 218 -8.15 0.99 16.92
C ILE A 218 -8.63 1.81 15.72
N LYS A 219 -9.65 2.68 15.89
CA LYS A 219 -10.15 3.56 14.82
C LYS A 219 -9.07 4.47 14.25
N SER A 220 -8.08 4.86 15.05
CA SER A 220 -7.02 5.76 14.59
C SER A 220 -5.96 5.09 13.72
N PHE A 221 -5.85 3.76 13.70
CA PHE A 221 -4.87 3.04 12.88
C PHE A 221 -5.28 2.96 11.41
N PHE A 222 -6.57 2.83 11.15
CA PHE A 222 -7.09 2.64 9.79
C PHE A 222 -8.50 3.22 9.69
N ASN A 223 -8.78 3.82 8.54
CA ASN A 223 -10.12 4.26 8.17
C ASN A 223 -10.35 3.96 6.69
N CYS A 224 -11.25 3.04 6.37
CA CYS A 224 -11.52 2.68 4.98
C CYS A 224 -12.09 3.84 4.13
N LYS A 225 -12.56 4.92 4.75
CA LYS A 225 -12.93 6.16 4.05
C LYS A 225 -11.75 7.03 3.63
N LYS A 226 -10.53 6.61 4.00
CA LYS A 226 -9.29 7.22 3.54
C LYS A 226 -8.60 6.26 2.59
N ASN A 227 -8.61 6.59 1.32
CA ASN A 227 -7.98 5.80 0.28
C ASN A 227 -6.47 5.60 0.53
N GLU A 228 -5.80 6.60 1.15
CA GLU A 228 -4.39 6.50 1.54
C GLU A 228 -4.14 5.36 2.54
N ASP A 229 -5.06 5.12 3.50
CA ASP A 229 -4.93 4.03 4.48
C ASP A 229 -5.01 2.65 3.78
N SER A 230 -5.91 2.50 2.81
CA SER A 230 -6.05 1.27 2.02
C SER A 230 -4.86 1.03 1.09
N LEU A 231 -4.33 2.09 0.48
CA LEU A 231 -3.09 2.01 -0.30
C LEU A 231 -1.88 1.71 0.58
N ALA A 232 -1.84 2.21 1.83
CA ALA A 232 -0.79 1.85 2.78
C ALA A 232 -0.77 0.34 3.05
N GLU A 233 -1.93 -0.30 3.25
CA GLU A 233 -2.01 -1.77 3.37
C GLU A 233 -1.57 -2.47 2.09
N PHE A 234 -1.94 -1.97 0.91
CA PHE A 234 -1.48 -2.54 -0.35
C PHE A 234 0.05 -2.54 -0.45
N PHE A 235 0.70 -1.42 -0.17
CA PHE A 235 2.17 -1.34 -0.20
C PHE A 235 2.82 -2.16 0.92
N TYR A 236 2.17 -2.31 2.08
CA TYR A 236 2.61 -3.23 3.13
C TYR A 236 2.60 -4.68 2.65
N ILE A 237 1.56 -5.11 1.91
CA ILE A 237 1.51 -6.45 1.33
C ILE A 237 2.64 -6.65 0.32
N LEU A 238 2.89 -5.67 -0.56
CA LEU A 238 4.02 -5.72 -1.50
C LEU A 238 5.36 -5.84 -0.77
N ALA A 239 5.56 -5.06 0.29
CA ALA A 239 6.77 -5.15 1.11
C ALA A 239 6.97 -6.55 1.69
N ASN A 240 5.92 -7.19 2.21
CA ASN A 240 6.00 -8.56 2.71
C ASN A 240 6.27 -9.58 1.60
N LEU A 241 5.69 -9.40 0.42
CA LEU A 241 5.95 -10.27 -0.74
C LEU A 241 7.44 -10.25 -1.07
N TYR A 242 8.04 -9.07 -1.23
CA TYR A 242 9.48 -8.95 -1.52
C TYR A 242 10.37 -9.43 -0.37
N SER A 243 9.92 -9.25 0.88
CA SER A 243 10.63 -9.80 2.05
C SER A 243 10.67 -11.33 2.01
N SER A 244 9.59 -11.98 1.60
CA SER A 244 9.55 -13.45 1.46
C SER A 244 10.48 -13.97 0.36
N GLU A 245 10.67 -13.18 -0.71
CA GLU A 245 11.61 -13.44 -1.80
C GLU A 245 13.04 -13.01 -1.47
N LYS A 246 13.29 -12.51 -0.25
CA LYS A 246 14.58 -12.00 0.22
C LYS A 246 15.10 -10.77 -0.53
N ASP A 247 14.27 -10.08 -1.30
CA ASP A 247 14.59 -8.77 -1.87
C ASP A 247 14.28 -7.66 -0.87
N TYR A 248 15.16 -7.51 0.11
CA TYR A 248 14.98 -6.54 1.19
C TYR A 248 15.06 -5.08 0.71
N LYS A 249 15.70 -4.79 -0.43
CA LYS A 249 15.74 -3.45 -0.99
C LYS A 249 14.36 -3.01 -1.47
N LEU A 250 13.70 -3.83 -2.27
CA LEU A 250 12.34 -3.56 -2.74
C LEU A 250 11.33 -3.65 -1.59
N SER A 251 11.49 -4.62 -0.69
CA SER A 251 10.68 -4.70 0.54
C SER A 251 10.71 -3.38 1.31
N ASN A 252 11.89 -2.84 1.59
CA ASN A 252 12.05 -1.56 2.30
C ASN A 252 11.46 -0.37 1.51
N PHE A 253 11.63 -0.36 0.19
CA PHE A 253 11.07 0.70 -0.66
C PHE A 253 9.54 0.77 -0.51
N TYR A 254 8.85 -0.36 -0.66
CA TYR A 254 7.38 -0.40 -0.51
C TYR A 254 6.93 -0.17 0.93
N LEU A 255 7.67 -0.67 1.92
CA LEU A 255 7.37 -0.40 3.33
C LEU A 255 7.44 1.09 3.65
N LYS A 256 8.42 1.81 3.11
CA LYS A 256 8.54 3.26 3.28
C LYS A 256 7.38 4.02 2.61
N ILE A 257 6.93 3.59 1.43
CA ILE A 257 5.73 4.15 0.80
C ILE A 257 4.48 3.88 1.67
N SER A 258 4.32 2.67 2.20
CA SER A 258 3.24 2.33 3.12
C SER A 258 3.21 3.27 4.33
N LEU A 259 4.35 3.46 5.00
CA LEU A 259 4.50 4.35 6.16
C LEU A 259 4.32 5.84 5.81
N PHE A 260 4.66 6.25 4.59
CA PHE A 260 4.41 7.61 4.10
C PHE A 260 2.91 7.89 3.95
N LEU A 261 2.15 6.94 3.40
CA LEU A 261 0.70 7.03 3.23
C LEU A 261 -0.05 6.95 4.57
N ASN A 262 0.40 6.08 5.47
CA ASN A 262 -0.13 5.98 6.84
C ASN A 262 0.99 5.71 7.85
N LYS A 263 1.37 6.74 8.59
CA LYS A 263 2.45 6.70 9.60
C LYS A 263 2.18 5.76 10.78
N LYS A 264 1.00 5.18 10.89
CA LYS A 264 0.58 4.30 11.98
C LYS A 264 0.62 2.82 11.61
N PHE A 265 1.00 2.52 10.37
CA PHE A 265 1.07 1.15 9.84
C PHE A 265 2.23 0.31 10.36
#